data_f8efff726b793637183ee84c6c056a26
#
_entry.id   f8efff726b793637183ee84c6c056a26
#
_cell.length_a   1.000
_cell.length_b   1.000
_cell.length_c   1.000
_cell.angle_alpha   90.00
_cell.angle_beta   90.00
_cell.angle_gamma   90.00
#
_symmetry.space_group_name_H-M   'P 1'
#
loop_
_entity.id
_entity.type
_entity.pdbx_description
1 polymer ?
#
loop_
_entity_poly.entity_id
_entity_poly.type
_entity_poly.pdbx_seq_one_letter_code
_entity_poly.pdbx_strand_id
1 'polypeptide(L)'
;SWAPMPRQFPTASLAYTGNIIWDEAPPPAEANISIIPYFLGGISKNQQLKTDSKLKREIGMDAKVAINSSLNLDLTVNPDFSQVEIDQQVANLDRYELFFPEKRQFFLENGDLFANFGYASIRPFFSRRIGLGVPINYGARLSGRLDKNWRIGAMDMETGSINSTGLPAQNFTIAAVQRKVFSRSNIGFIFVNKQSLHYNRLTDSGKQVYTEYNRNAGLEYNLASPNNVWTGKALILKSFSPGKQDNEVVHAANLQ
;
A
#
# COMPACT_ATOMS: atom_id res chain seq x y z
N SER A 1 -16.21 16.83 -27.60
CA SER A 1 -15.74 15.57 -26.98
C SER A 1 -15.98 14.43 -27.98
N TRP A 2 -15.10 13.47 -28.03
CA TRP A 2 -15.20 12.31 -28.94
C TRP A 2 -16.36 11.38 -28.58
N ALA A 3 -16.69 11.33 -27.29
CA ALA A 3 -17.86 10.61 -26.80
C ALA A 3 -18.82 11.61 -26.14
N PRO A 4 -20.10 11.60 -26.52
CA PRO A 4 -21.10 12.45 -25.89
C PRO A 4 -21.29 11.99 -24.43
N MET A 5 -21.09 12.91 -23.49
CA MET A 5 -21.23 12.65 -22.06
C MET A 5 -22.26 13.58 -21.47
N PRO A 6 -23.26 13.07 -20.74
CA PRO A 6 -24.23 13.90 -20.05
C PRO A 6 -23.55 14.78 -18.99
N ARG A 7 -24.03 16.03 -18.84
CA ARG A 7 -23.42 17.04 -17.95
C ARG A 7 -23.39 16.67 -16.47
N GLN A 8 -24.23 15.74 -16.03
CA GLN A 8 -24.31 15.26 -14.65
C GLN A 8 -23.17 14.30 -14.25
N PHE A 9 -22.38 13.83 -15.22
CA PHE A 9 -21.26 12.94 -14.94
C PHE A 9 -19.93 13.69 -14.95
N PRO A 10 -18.96 13.31 -14.09
CA PRO A 10 -17.64 13.91 -14.12
C PRO A 10 -16.91 13.59 -15.42
N THR A 11 -16.08 14.51 -15.90
CA THR A 11 -15.31 14.38 -17.15
C THR A 11 -14.43 13.14 -17.24
N ALA A 12 -14.05 12.56 -16.09
CA ALA A 12 -13.27 11.34 -15.98
C ALA A 12 -14.11 10.05 -15.85
N SER A 13 -15.41 10.11 -16.18
CA SER A 13 -16.27 8.92 -16.09
C SER A 13 -15.93 7.91 -17.18
N LEU A 14 -15.41 6.74 -16.76
CA LEU A 14 -15.04 5.64 -17.68
C LEU A 14 -16.25 5.02 -18.40
N ALA A 15 -17.48 5.27 -17.94
CA ALA A 15 -18.69 4.77 -18.58
C ALA A 15 -18.96 5.43 -19.96
N TYR A 16 -18.34 6.59 -20.21
CA TYR A 16 -18.51 7.37 -21.44
C TYR A 16 -17.21 7.55 -22.23
N THR A 17 -16.26 6.65 -22.05
CA THR A 17 -15.02 6.66 -22.86
C THR A 17 -15.29 6.15 -24.27
N GLY A 18 -14.68 6.79 -25.27
CA GLY A 18 -14.66 6.29 -26.64
C GLY A 18 -13.61 5.17 -26.80
N ASN A 19 -13.80 4.35 -27.82
CA ASN A 19 -12.80 3.37 -28.22
C ASN A 19 -11.88 3.96 -29.30
N ILE A 20 -10.58 3.77 -29.14
CA ILE A 20 -9.58 4.04 -30.20
C ILE A 20 -9.38 2.74 -30.96
N ILE A 21 -9.61 2.78 -32.24
CA ILE A 21 -9.31 1.68 -33.17
C ILE A 21 -8.04 2.07 -33.91
N TRP A 22 -7.03 1.22 -33.85
CA TRP A 22 -5.76 1.42 -34.55
C TRP A 22 -5.86 0.81 -35.94
N ASP A 23 -5.43 1.53 -36.97
CA ASP A 23 -5.33 1.01 -38.33
C ASP A 23 -4.26 -0.09 -38.42
N GLU A 24 -3.16 0.10 -37.69
CA GLU A 24 -2.12 -0.90 -37.50
C GLU A 24 -1.89 -1.09 -36.00
N ALA A 25 -1.81 -2.34 -35.55
CA ALA A 25 -1.54 -2.63 -34.15
C ALA A 25 -0.17 -2.03 -33.74
N PRO A 26 -0.08 -1.27 -32.64
CA PRO A 26 1.21 -0.79 -32.18
C PRO A 26 2.14 -1.97 -31.88
N PRO A 27 3.46 -1.82 -32.04
CA PRO A 27 4.41 -2.87 -31.75
C PRO A 27 4.24 -3.34 -30.29
N PRO A 28 4.47 -4.63 -30.00
CA PRO A 28 4.41 -5.12 -28.63
C PRO A 28 5.36 -4.31 -27.74
N ALA A 29 4.93 -3.99 -26.53
CA ALA A 29 5.77 -3.29 -25.57
C ALA A 29 6.99 -4.17 -25.28
N GLU A 30 8.18 -3.65 -25.54
CA GLU A 30 9.42 -4.28 -25.09
C GLU A 30 9.54 -4.20 -23.56
N ALA A 31 10.41 -5.06 -22.98
CA ALA A 31 10.71 -5.02 -21.55
C ALA A 31 11.27 -3.63 -21.21
N ASN A 32 10.47 -2.82 -20.54
CA ASN A 32 10.85 -1.46 -20.21
C ASN A 32 11.47 -1.47 -18.80
N ILE A 33 12.77 -1.18 -18.75
CA ILE A 33 13.52 -1.08 -17.48
C ILE A 33 13.88 0.38 -17.29
N SER A 34 13.47 0.94 -16.15
CA SER A 34 13.84 2.29 -15.71
C SER A 34 14.63 2.18 -14.42
N ILE A 35 15.79 2.83 -14.34
CA ILE A 35 16.63 2.91 -13.15
C ILE A 35 16.88 4.38 -12.85
N ILE A 36 16.56 4.80 -11.64
CA ILE A 36 16.61 6.19 -11.19
C ILE A 36 17.48 6.26 -9.93
N PRO A 37 18.81 6.44 -10.08
CA PRO A 37 19.68 6.74 -8.95
C PRO A 37 19.47 8.19 -8.50
N TYR A 38 19.59 8.45 -7.20
CA TYR A 38 19.52 9.80 -6.64
C TYR A 38 20.45 9.99 -5.47
N PHE A 39 20.79 11.25 -5.25
CA PHE A 39 21.57 11.72 -4.12
C PHE A 39 20.81 12.84 -3.40
N LEU A 40 20.69 12.73 -2.09
CA LEU A 40 20.08 13.73 -1.24
C LEU A 40 21.14 14.36 -0.34
N GLY A 41 21.24 15.68 -0.36
CA GLY A 41 22.03 16.48 0.56
C GLY A 41 21.14 17.45 1.33
N GLY A 42 21.30 17.54 2.65
CA GLY A 42 20.50 18.44 3.46
C GLY A 42 21.18 18.83 4.76
N ILE A 43 20.78 19.96 5.32
CA ILE A 43 21.19 20.40 6.66
C ILE A 43 19.92 20.54 7.51
N SER A 44 19.90 19.89 8.65
CA SER A 44 18.78 19.98 9.59
C SER A 44 19.26 20.49 10.94
N LYS A 45 18.46 21.37 11.57
CA LYS A 45 18.68 21.88 12.92
C LYS A 45 17.35 21.90 13.67
N ASN A 46 17.30 21.27 14.82
CA ASN A 46 16.14 21.38 15.69
C ASN A 46 16.32 22.56 16.64
N GLN A 47 15.59 23.65 16.41
CA GLN A 47 15.64 24.88 17.19
C GLN A 47 15.06 24.68 18.60
N GLN A 48 14.02 23.85 18.75
CA GLN A 48 13.36 23.60 20.05
C GLN A 48 14.25 22.80 20.99
N LEU A 49 14.96 21.82 20.48
CA LEU A 49 15.89 20.98 21.23
C LEU A 49 17.30 21.55 21.30
N LYS A 50 17.54 22.74 20.69
CA LYS A 50 18.85 23.43 20.60
C LYS A 50 19.97 22.47 20.16
N THR A 51 19.67 21.57 19.23
CA THR A 51 20.67 20.62 18.72
C THR A 51 21.59 21.29 17.70
N ASP A 52 22.81 20.77 17.54
CA ASP A 52 23.72 21.19 16.49
C ASP A 52 23.16 20.87 15.10
N SER A 53 23.63 21.61 14.10
CA SER A 53 23.27 21.35 12.72
C SER A 53 23.81 19.98 12.29
N LYS A 54 22.94 19.12 11.79
CA LYS A 54 23.29 17.81 11.25
C LYS A 54 23.29 17.86 9.72
N LEU A 55 24.40 17.52 9.13
CA LEU A 55 24.51 17.31 7.68
C LEU A 55 23.95 15.92 7.34
N LYS A 56 22.94 15.89 6.49
CA LYS A 56 22.34 14.66 5.97
C LYS A 56 22.88 14.42 4.55
N ARG A 57 23.37 13.23 4.28
CA ARG A 57 23.79 12.78 2.95
C ARG A 57 23.23 11.38 2.75
N GLU A 58 22.44 11.20 1.75
CA GLU A 58 21.79 9.91 1.44
C GLU A 58 21.94 9.61 -0.04
N ILE A 59 22.13 8.35 -0.35
CA ILE A 59 22.16 7.81 -1.71
C ILE A 59 21.08 6.75 -1.77
N GLY A 60 20.29 6.77 -2.82
CA GLY A 60 19.26 5.78 -3.04
C GLY A 60 19.07 5.50 -4.51
N MET A 61 18.21 4.55 -4.80
CA MET A 61 17.91 4.13 -6.17
C MET A 61 16.52 3.51 -6.23
N ASP A 62 15.77 3.90 -7.25
CA ASP A 62 14.54 3.23 -7.65
C ASP A 62 14.74 2.52 -8.99
N ALA A 63 14.15 1.35 -9.15
CA ALA A 63 14.12 0.65 -10.40
C ALA A 63 12.71 0.12 -10.68
N LYS A 64 12.31 0.21 -11.94
CA LYS A 64 11.04 -0.33 -12.41
C LYS A 64 11.28 -1.22 -13.61
N VAL A 65 10.71 -2.41 -13.56
CA VAL A 65 10.78 -3.41 -14.63
C VAL A 65 9.35 -3.76 -15.03
N ALA A 66 8.96 -3.42 -16.24
CA ALA A 66 7.71 -3.90 -16.82
C ALA A 66 7.92 -5.36 -17.27
N ILE A 67 7.37 -6.31 -16.52
CA ILE A 67 7.44 -7.75 -16.86
C ILE A 67 6.58 -8.02 -18.11
N ASN A 68 5.43 -7.35 -18.18
CA ASN A 68 4.58 -7.28 -19.37
C ASN A 68 3.78 -5.97 -19.34
N SER A 69 2.88 -5.77 -20.29
CA SER A 69 2.06 -4.54 -20.38
C SER A 69 1.15 -4.26 -19.19
N SER A 70 0.99 -5.21 -18.28
CA SER A 70 0.03 -5.13 -17.16
C SER A 70 0.61 -5.52 -15.80
N LEU A 71 1.85 -5.99 -15.75
CA LEU A 71 2.52 -6.46 -14.54
C LEU A 71 3.88 -5.79 -14.41
N ASN A 72 4.08 -5.08 -13.31
CA ASN A 72 5.29 -4.33 -13.00
C ASN A 72 5.97 -4.85 -11.73
N LEU A 73 7.31 -4.84 -11.76
CA LEU A 73 8.16 -5.01 -10.59
C LEU A 73 8.83 -3.67 -10.29
N ASP A 74 8.57 -3.14 -9.12
CA ASP A 74 9.19 -1.94 -8.58
C ASP A 74 10.17 -2.34 -7.48
N LEU A 75 11.38 -1.81 -7.53
CA LEU A 75 12.42 -2.01 -6.54
C LEU A 75 12.87 -0.65 -6.01
N THR A 76 13.16 -0.56 -4.73
CA THR A 76 13.69 0.66 -4.12
C THR A 76 14.74 0.32 -3.06
N VAL A 77 15.77 1.14 -3.00
CA VAL A 77 16.82 1.09 -1.98
C VAL A 77 17.00 2.48 -1.42
N ASN A 78 16.86 2.62 -0.10
CA ASN A 78 16.93 3.89 0.62
C ASN A 78 16.08 5.00 -0.03
N PRO A 79 14.74 4.79 -0.19
CA PRO A 79 13.87 5.68 -0.93
C PRO A 79 13.83 7.08 -0.32
N ASP A 80 13.91 8.10 -1.17
CA ASP A 80 13.72 9.49 -0.78
C ASP A 80 12.25 9.90 -0.90
N PHE A 81 11.63 10.22 0.22
CA PHE A 81 10.27 10.76 0.28
C PHE A 81 10.23 12.25 0.66
N SER A 82 11.35 12.95 0.56
CA SER A 82 11.45 14.40 0.90
C SER A 82 10.57 15.29 0.03
N GLN A 83 10.25 14.86 -1.19
CA GLN A 83 9.38 15.58 -2.13
C GLN A 83 7.89 15.34 -1.90
N VAL A 84 7.53 14.45 -0.96
CA VAL A 84 6.11 14.18 -0.65
C VAL A 84 5.51 15.39 0.06
N GLU A 85 4.40 15.90 -0.46
CA GLU A 85 3.67 17.00 0.15
C GLU A 85 3.27 16.68 1.60
N ILE A 86 3.43 17.66 2.48
CA ILE A 86 3.03 17.56 3.88
C ILE A 86 1.50 17.44 3.94
N ASP A 87 1.02 16.55 4.81
CA ASP A 87 -0.41 16.44 5.06
C ASP A 87 -0.94 17.67 5.80
N GLN A 88 -2.18 18.02 5.52
CA GLN A 88 -2.84 19.10 6.26
C GLN A 88 -2.91 18.74 7.75
N GLN A 89 -2.61 19.71 8.60
CA GLN A 89 -2.72 19.51 10.04
C GLN A 89 -4.20 19.44 10.43
N VAL A 90 -4.63 18.28 10.92
CA VAL A 90 -5.99 18.03 11.39
C VAL A 90 -5.92 17.69 12.88
N ALA A 91 -6.73 18.36 13.69
CA ALA A 91 -6.88 18.00 15.09
C ALA A 91 -7.61 16.64 15.19
N ASN A 92 -6.94 15.65 15.75
CA ASN A 92 -7.58 14.36 16.02
C ASN A 92 -8.38 14.44 17.32
N LEU A 93 -9.71 14.48 17.21
CA LEU A 93 -10.63 14.47 18.33
C LEU A 93 -11.18 13.06 18.63
N ASP A 94 -10.77 12.07 17.82
CA ASP A 94 -11.17 10.68 18.01
C ASP A 94 -10.02 9.87 18.63
N ARG A 95 -10.36 8.75 19.26
CA ARG A 95 -9.40 7.76 19.77
C ARG A 95 -8.74 6.91 18.67
N TYR A 96 -9.26 6.99 17.45
CA TYR A 96 -8.72 6.27 16.30
C TYR A 96 -7.72 7.14 15.54
N GLU A 97 -6.76 6.48 14.91
CA GLU A 97 -5.76 7.17 14.07
C GLU A 97 -6.41 7.77 12.83
N LEU A 98 -6.00 9.00 12.49
CA LEU A 98 -6.43 9.65 11.26
C LEU A 98 -5.91 8.90 10.03
N PHE A 99 -6.79 8.66 9.09
CA PHE A 99 -6.43 8.08 7.81
C PHE A 99 -6.05 9.20 6.83
N PHE A 100 -4.78 9.21 6.41
CA PHE A 100 -4.30 10.06 5.34
C PHE A 100 -4.08 9.24 4.06
N PRO A 101 -4.49 9.73 2.88
CA PRO A 101 -4.22 9.05 1.63
C PRO A 101 -2.71 8.92 1.39
N GLU A 102 -2.30 7.86 0.72
CA GLU A 102 -0.91 7.64 0.35
C GLU A 102 -0.48 8.66 -0.72
N LYS A 103 0.71 9.20 -0.61
CA LYS A 103 1.29 10.18 -1.54
C LYS A 103 2.64 9.74 -2.10
N ARG A 104 3.26 8.72 -1.50
CA ARG A 104 4.56 8.21 -1.93
C ARG A 104 4.42 7.38 -3.20
N GLN A 105 5.12 7.76 -4.25
CA GLN A 105 5.00 7.19 -5.59
C GLN A 105 5.11 5.66 -5.60
N PHE A 106 6.03 5.10 -4.84
CA PHE A 106 6.22 3.65 -4.73
C PHE A 106 4.94 2.91 -4.33
N PHE A 107 4.06 3.50 -3.51
CA PHE A 107 2.85 2.85 -3.02
C PHE A 107 1.60 3.16 -3.84
N LEU A 108 1.65 4.13 -4.76
CA LEU A 108 0.46 4.59 -5.50
C LEU A 108 0.05 3.65 -6.62
N GLU A 109 1.00 3.14 -7.39
CA GLU A 109 0.68 2.31 -8.55
C GLU A 109 0.05 0.98 -8.11
N ASN A 110 -1.12 0.63 -8.68
CA ASN A 110 -1.94 -0.50 -8.24
C ASN A 110 -2.19 -0.56 -6.72
N GLY A 111 -2.04 0.57 -6.02
CA GLY A 111 -2.21 0.68 -4.57
C GLY A 111 -3.63 0.34 -4.11
N ASP A 112 -4.62 0.50 -4.98
CA ASP A 112 -6.01 0.15 -4.75
C ASP A 112 -6.21 -1.33 -4.36
N LEU A 113 -5.40 -2.22 -4.89
CA LEU A 113 -5.44 -3.66 -4.59
C LEU A 113 -5.18 -3.95 -3.09
N PHE A 114 -4.34 -3.13 -2.46
CA PHE A 114 -4.00 -3.25 -1.05
C PHE A 114 -4.88 -2.35 -0.17
N ALA A 115 -5.07 -1.09 -0.59
CA ALA A 115 -5.71 -0.05 0.22
C ALA A 115 -7.24 -0.15 0.26
N ASN A 116 -7.88 -0.71 -0.79
CA ASN A 116 -9.33 -0.82 -0.87
C ASN A 116 -9.88 -2.13 -0.33
N PHE A 117 -9.02 -3.01 0.19
CA PHE A 117 -9.46 -4.21 0.87
C PHE A 117 -10.15 -3.86 2.19
N GLY A 118 -11.33 -4.44 2.41
CA GLY A 118 -12.14 -4.19 3.61
C GLY A 118 -13.07 -2.98 3.50
N TYR A 119 -13.33 -2.35 4.62
CA TYR A 119 -14.20 -1.17 4.77
C TYR A 119 -13.38 0.02 5.29
N ALA A 120 -13.94 1.22 5.19
CA ALA A 120 -13.28 2.43 5.71
C ALA A 120 -12.88 2.33 7.19
N SER A 121 -13.68 1.62 7.99
CA SER A 121 -13.43 1.36 9.43
C SER A 121 -12.66 0.06 9.72
N ILE A 122 -12.47 -0.83 8.72
CA ILE A 122 -11.81 -2.14 8.88
C ILE A 122 -10.81 -2.29 7.75
N ARG A 123 -9.57 -1.85 7.97
CA ARG A 123 -8.49 -1.90 6.99
C ARG A 123 -7.33 -2.72 7.52
N PRO A 124 -7.01 -3.87 6.91
CA PRO A 124 -5.87 -4.69 7.34
C PRO A 124 -4.53 -4.09 6.97
N PHE A 125 -4.49 -3.20 5.97
CA PHE A 125 -3.26 -2.59 5.47
C PHE A 125 -3.36 -1.08 5.39
N PHE A 126 -2.29 -0.42 5.84
CA PHE A 126 -2.12 1.02 5.74
C PHE A 126 -0.65 1.34 5.43
N SER A 127 -0.36 1.65 4.18
CA SER A 127 1.01 1.87 3.67
C SER A 127 1.77 2.96 4.42
N ARG A 128 1.09 4.02 4.88
CA ARG A 128 1.68 5.13 5.65
C ARG A 128 2.32 4.73 6.97
N ARG A 129 2.00 3.52 7.47
CA ARG A 129 2.67 2.93 8.65
C ARG A 129 4.08 2.45 8.34
N ILE A 130 4.39 2.14 7.07
CA ILE A 130 5.71 1.70 6.64
C ILE A 130 6.62 2.92 6.53
N GLY A 131 7.71 2.94 7.28
CA GLY A 131 8.65 4.06 7.30
C GLY A 131 8.17 5.28 8.11
N LEU A 132 7.13 5.15 8.96
CA LEU A 132 6.69 6.23 9.82
C LEU A 132 7.74 6.52 10.91
N GLY A 133 8.48 7.63 10.72
CA GLY A 133 9.54 8.05 11.63
C GLY A 133 10.82 7.19 11.58
N VAL A 134 10.91 6.24 10.68
CA VAL A 134 12.10 5.38 10.46
C VAL A 134 12.44 5.34 8.97
N PRO A 135 13.73 5.26 8.60
CA PRO A 135 14.11 5.09 7.20
C PRO A 135 13.64 3.75 6.67
N ILE A 136 13.31 3.70 5.39
CA ILE A 136 13.11 2.44 4.66
C ILE A 136 14.46 2.08 4.04
N ASN A 137 14.95 0.88 4.31
CA ASN A 137 16.24 0.41 3.78
C ASN A 137 16.09 -0.03 2.33
N TYR A 138 15.11 -0.89 2.07
CA TYR A 138 14.80 -1.37 0.73
C TYR A 138 13.34 -1.85 0.64
N GLY A 139 12.87 -2.00 -0.57
CA GLY A 139 11.57 -2.57 -0.86
C GLY A 139 11.49 -3.14 -2.27
N ALA A 140 10.63 -4.12 -2.42
CA ALA A 140 10.25 -4.71 -3.69
C ALA A 140 8.73 -4.81 -3.77
N ARG A 141 8.15 -4.50 -4.91
CA ARG A 141 6.72 -4.63 -5.16
C ARG A 141 6.46 -5.18 -6.55
N LEU A 142 5.76 -6.30 -6.61
CA LEU A 142 5.20 -6.86 -7.82
C LEU A 142 3.71 -6.57 -7.83
N SER A 143 3.20 -5.89 -8.86
CA SER A 143 1.77 -5.57 -8.91
C SER A 143 1.24 -5.47 -10.33
N GLY A 144 0.00 -5.89 -10.53
CA GLY A 144 -0.65 -5.78 -11.82
C GLY A 144 -1.65 -6.88 -12.12
N ARG A 145 -1.86 -7.14 -13.40
CA ARG A 145 -2.77 -8.18 -13.90
C ARG A 145 -1.99 -9.33 -14.50
N LEU A 146 -2.34 -10.55 -14.12
CA LEU A 146 -1.85 -11.76 -14.77
C LEU A 146 -2.64 -12.03 -16.05
N ASP A 147 -3.95 -11.82 -15.99
CA ASP A 147 -4.88 -11.98 -17.11
C ASP A 147 -6.14 -11.09 -16.94
N LYS A 148 -7.18 -11.33 -17.73
CA LYS A 148 -8.45 -10.57 -17.67
C LYS A 148 -9.19 -10.71 -16.35
N ASN A 149 -8.93 -11.77 -15.57
CA ASN A 149 -9.67 -12.11 -14.38
C ASN A 149 -8.84 -11.98 -13.10
N TRP A 150 -7.52 -12.10 -13.17
CA TRP A 150 -6.65 -12.12 -12.02
C TRP A 150 -5.80 -10.85 -11.92
N ARG A 151 -5.86 -10.24 -10.74
CA ARG A 151 -4.92 -9.20 -10.28
C ARG A 151 -4.13 -9.72 -9.10
N ILE A 152 -2.85 -9.42 -9.08
CA ILE A 152 -1.97 -9.78 -7.97
C ILE A 152 -1.19 -8.56 -7.49
N GLY A 153 -0.85 -8.57 -6.23
CA GLY A 153 0.09 -7.65 -5.62
C GLY A 153 0.87 -8.37 -4.53
N ALA A 154 2.17 -8.25 -4.58
CA ALA A 154 3.07 -8.68 -3.53
C ALA A 154 4.05 -7.56 -3.23
N MET A 155 4.32 -7.31 -1.96
CA MET A 155 5.24 -6.27 -1.52
C MET A 155 6.02 -6.77 -0.32
N ASP A 156 7.31 -6.53 -0.33
CA ASP A 156 8.21 -6.76 0.81
C ASP A 156 9.05 -5.52 1.05
N MET A 157 9.10 -5.05 2.29
CA MET A 157 9.84 -3.85 2.65
C MET A 157 10.51 -4.02 4.00
N GLU A 158 11.71 -3.48 4.11
CA GLU A 158 12.45 -3.43 5.36
C GLU A 158 12.71 -1.99 5.79
N THR A 159 12.47 -1.72 7.06
CA THR A 159 12.79 -0.44 7.70
C THR A 159 14.00 -0.57 8.62
N GLY A 160 14.72 0.53 8.78
CA GLY A 160 15.80 0.64 9.75
C GLY A 160 15.31 0.57 11.19
N SER A 161 16.26 0.61 12.13
CA SER A 161 16.01 0.71 13.57
C SER A 161 16.29 2.11 14.09
N ILE A 162 15.68 2.48 15.22
CA ILE A 162 15.98 3.73 15.94
C ILE A 162 16.42 3.39 17.36
N ASN A 163 17.72 3.47 17.60
CA ASN A 163 18.31 3.14 18.89
C ASN A 163 17.81 4.05 20.02
N SER A 164 17.57 5.34 19.75
CA SER A 164 17.10 6.30 20.76
C SER A 164 15.72 5.98 21.34
N THR A 165 14.86 5.36 20.56
CA THR A 165 13.51 4.94 20.99
C THR A 165 13.42 3.44 21.25
N GLY A 166 14.48 2.68 20.96
CA GLY A 166 14.50 1.22 21.05
C GLY A 166 13.62 0.53 20.01
N LEU A 167 13.27 1.23 18.91
CA LEU A 167 12.47 0.66 17.84
C LEU A 167 13.37 -0.26 16.98
N PRO A 168 13.07 -1.57 16.85
CA PRO A 168 13.84 -2.47 16.02
C PRO A 168 13.59 -2.23 14.54
N ALA A 169 14.47 -2.71 13.69
CA ALA A 169 14.18 -2.86 12.29
C ALA A 169 12.96 -3.76 12.08
N GLN A 170 12.14 -3.47 11.09
CA GLN A 170 10.90 -4.19 10.82
C GLN A 170 10.83 -4.59 9.36
N ASN A 171 10.36 -5.81 9.12
CA ASN A 171 9.98 -6.28 7.79
C ASN A 171 8.45 -6.25 7.65
N PHE A 172 8.00 -5.78 6.50
CA PHE A 172 6.60 -5.73 6.10
C PHE A 172 6.43 -6.54 4.81
N THR A 173 5.70 -7.65 4.89
CA THR A 173 5.37 -8.48 3.74
C THR A 173 3.87 -8.43 3.51
N ILE A 174 3.45 -8.04 2.33
CA ILE A 174 2.03 -7.95 1.96
C ILE A 174 1.81 -8.76 0.68
N ALA A 175 0.76 -9.57 0.65
CA ALA A 175 0.30 -10.26 -0.54
C ALA A 175 -1.20 -10.04 -0.71
N ALA A 176 -1.62 -9.67 -1.91
CA ALA A 176 -3.02 -9.49 -2.26
C ALA A 176 -3.31 -10.15 -3.61
N VAL A 177 -4.45 -10.81 -3.69
CA VAL A 177 -4.92 -11.46 -4.91
C VAL A 177 -6.39 -11.14 -5.08
N GLN A 178 -6.78 -10.74 -6.26
CA GLN A 178 -8.16 -10.48 -6.60
C GLN A 178 -8.53 -11.23 -7.87
N ARG A 179 -9.63 -11.98 -7.81
CA ARG A 179 -10.20 -12.69 -8.95
C ARG A 179 -11.56 -12.12 -9.32
N LYS A 180 -11.71 -11.71 -10.55
CA LYS A 180 -13.02 -11.39 -11.13
C LYS A 180 -13.85 -12.67 -11.23
N VAL A 181 -15.06 -12.64 -10.70
CA VAL A 181 -16.05 -13.71 -10.78
C VAL A 181 -17.33 -13.14 -11.36
N PHE A 182 -18.06 -13.95 -12.09
CA PHE A 182 -19.23 -13.50 -12.84
C PHE A 182 -18.90 -12.32 -13.78
N SER A 183 -19.85 -11.45 -14.07
CA SER A 183 -19.64 -10.34 -14.99
C SER A 183 -18.90 -9.16 -14.34
N ARG A 184 -19.20 -8.85 -13.07
CA ARG A 184 -18.72 -7.62 -12.39
C ARG A 184 -18.27 -7.82 -10.94
N SER A 185 -18.55 -8.94 -10.32
CA SER A 185 -18.15 -9.27 -8.95
C SER A 185 -16.68 -9.70 -8.88
N ASN A 186 -16.10 -9.65 -7.68
CA ASN A 186 -14.76 -10.19 -7.45
C ASN A 186 -14.62 -10.79 -6.05
N ILE A 187 -13.67 -11.69 -5.91
CA ILE A 187 -13.21 -12.26 -4.64
C ILE A 187 -11.80 -11.75 -4.43
N GLY A 188 -11.51 -11.21 -3.25
CA GLY A 188 -10.20 -10.74 -2.83
C GLY A 188 -9.65 -11.54 -1.66
N PHE A 189 -8.35 -11.75 -1.66
CA PHE A 189 -7.58 -12.25 -0.52
C PHE A 189 -6.47 -11.27 -0.22
N ILE A 190 -6.20 -11.03 1.06
CA ILE A 190 -5.05 -10.26 1.53
C ILE A 190 -4.36 -10.98 2.68
N PHE A 191 -3.04 -10.92 2.67
CA PHE A 191 -2.18 -11.28 3.78
C PHE A 191 -1.23 -10.13 4.06
N VAL A 192 -1.14 -9.72 5.32
CA VAL A 192 -0.25 -8.65 5.79
C VAL A 192 0.56 -9.19 6.94
N ASN A 193 1.88 -9.09 6.87
CA ASN A 193 2.79 -9.45 7.93
C ASN A 193 3.66 -8.23 8.28
N LYS A 194 3.74 -7.92 9.56
CA LYS A 194 4.71 -7.02 10.17
C LYS A 194 5.55 -7.85 11.13
N GLN A 195 6.84 -7.90 10.93
CA GLN A 195 7.79 -8.68 11.73
C GLN A 195 8.87 -7.76 12.28
N SER A 196 9.08 -7.73 13.59
CA SER A 196 10.24 -7.07 14.20
C SER A 196 11.47 -7.95 14.03
N LEU A 197 12.51 -7.40 13.41
CA LEU A 197 13.77 -8.11 13.18
C LEU A 197 14.61 -8.07 14.47
N HIS A 198 15.32 -9.16 14.76
CA HIS A 198 16.17 -9.30 15.94
C HIS A 198 15.41 -9.11 17.28
N TYR A 199 14.11 -9.42 17.31
CA TYR A 199 13.30 -9.35 18.51
C TYR A 199 13.82 -10.38 19.54
N ASN A 200 14.10 -9.90 20.75
CA ASN A 200 14.53 -10.75 21.87
C ASN A 200 13.41 -10.80 22.93
N ARG A 201 12.77 -11.95 23.08
CA ARG A 201 11.68 -12.13 24.06
C ARG A 201 12.07 -11.82 25.49
N LEU A 202 13.33 -12.08 25.87
CA LEU A 202 13.79 -11.86 27.24
C LEU A 202 13.97 -10.39 27.60
N THR A 203 14.37 -9.57 26.62
CA THR A 203 14.63 -8.14 26.82
C THR A 203 13.52 -7.24 26.31
N ASP A 204 12.70 -7.70 25.38
CA ASP A 204 11.77 -6.86 24.61
C ASP A 204 10.31 -7.13 24.94
N SER A 205 9.97 -8.24 25.60
CA SER A 205 8.58 -8.64 25.91
C SER A 205 7.81 -7.65 26.81
N GLY A 206 8.49 -6.78 27.53
CA GLY A 206 7.86 -5.75 28.37
C GLY A 206 7.79 -4.36 27.73
N LYS A 207 8.34 -4.17 26.54
CA LYS A 207 8.34 -2.87 25.86
C LYS A 207 7.01 -2.67 25.12
N GLN A 208 6.26 -1.65 25.48
CA GLN A 208 4.93 -1.35 24.89
C GLN A 208 4.98 -0.83 23.45
N VAL A 209 6.14 -0.54 22.91
CA VAL A 209 6.27 0.20 21.62
C VAL A 209 6.16 -0.71 20.40
N TYR A 210 6.48 -2.00 20.52
CA TYR A 210 6.46 -2.94 19.40
C TYR A 210 6.23 -4.39 19.84
N THR A 211 5.69 -5.19 18.93
CA THR A 211 5.47 -6.63 19.12
C THR A 211 6.42 -7.41 18.22
N GLU A 212 6.66 -8.68 18.57
CA GLU A 212 7.47 -9.59 17.75
C GLU A 212 6.94 -9.65 16.31
N TYR A 213 5.62 -9.86 16.17
CA TYR A 213 4.94 -9.81 14.88
C TYR A 213 3.47 -9.36 15.02
N ASN A 214 2.90 -8.95 13.92
CA ASN A 214 1.45 -8.85 13.71
C ASN A 214 1.13 -9.31 12.29
N ARG A 215 0.22 -10.26 12.17
CA ARG A 215 -0.18 -10.84 10.88
C ARG A 215 -1.69 -10.75 10.73
N ASN A 216 -2.13 -10.40 9.53
CA ASN A 216 -3.54 -10.34 9.21
C ASN A 216 -3.79 -11.13 7.93
N ALA A 217 -4.83 -11.94 7.91
CA ALA A 217 -5.29 -12.66 6.72
C ALA A 217 -6.78 -12.43 6.54
N GLY A 218 -7.21 -12.09 5.33
CA GLY A 218 -8.60 -11.77 5.05
C GLY A 218 -9.07 -12.23 3.69
N LEU A 219 -10.37 -12.50 3.63
CA LEU A 219 -11.12 -12.76 2.40
C LEU A 219 -12.23 -11.74 2.29
N GLU A 220 -12.45 -11.22 1.09
CA GLU A 220 -13.58 -10.37 0.78
C GLU A 220 -14.27 -10.80 -0.50
N TYR A 221 -15.56 -10.57 -0.56
CA TYR A 221 -16.39 -10.71 -1.75
C TYR A 221 -17.05 -9.38 -2.05
N ASN A 222 -16.79 -8.85 -3.22
CA ASN A 222 -17.41 -7.63 -3.72
C ASN A 222 -18.46 -8.02 -4.77
N LEU A 223 -19.73 -7.86 -4.42
CA LEU A 223 -20.87 -8.13 -5.27
C LEU A 223 -21.16 -6.91 -6.15
N ALA A 224 -21.29 -7.14 -7.45
CA ALA A 224 -21.92 -6.21 -8.37
C ALA A 224 -22.71 -7.01 -9.41
N SER A 225 -24.02 -6.81 -9.46
CA SER A 225 -24.88 -7.45 -10.46
C SER A 225 -24.60 -6.90 -11.86
N PRO A 226 -24.93 -7.63 -12.94
CA PRO A 226 -24.65 -7.17 -14.32
C PRO A 226 -25.24 -5.81 -14.64
N ASN A 227 -26.44 -5.54 -14.16
CA ASN A 227 -27.17 -4.28 -14.33
C ASN A 227 -26.90 -3.24 -13.24
N ASN A 228 -25.99 -3.53 -12.29
CA ASN A 228 -25.63 -2.67 -11.16
C ASN A 228 -26.80 -2.32 -10.21
N VAL A 229 -27.85 -3.11 -10.20
CA VAL A 229 -28.99 -2.93 -9.29
C VAL A 229 -28.63 -3.38 -7.88
N TRP A 230 -27.88 -4.48 -7.78
CA TRP A 230 -27.40 -5.02 -6.52
C TRP A 230 -25.90 -4.83 -6.39
N THR A 231 -25.50 -4.18 -5.33
CA THR A 231 -24.08 -4.06 -4.93
C THR A 231 -23.94 -4.45 -3.47
N GLY A 232 -22.77 -4.95 -3.11
CA GLY A 232 -22.53 -5.33 -1.71
C GLY A 232 -21.10 -5.78 -1.49
N LYS A 233 -20.74 -5.94 -0.24
CA LYS A 233 -19.45 -6.45 0.18
C LYS A 233 -19.61 -7.34 1.40
N ALA A 234 -18.91 -8.46 1.41
CA ALA A 234 -18.76 -9.32 2.60
C ALA A 234 -17.25 -9.50 2.87
N LEU A 235 -16.88 -9.47 4.14
CA LEU A 235 -15.50 -9.56 4.62
C LEU A 235 -15.39 -10.49 5.81
N ILE A 236 -14.34 -11.28 5.84
CA ILE A 236 -13.81 -11.93 7.04
C ILE A 236 -12.32 -11.65 7.14
N LEU A 237 -11.86 -11.24 8.31
CA LEU A 237 -10.47 -10.90 8.60
C LEU A 237 -10.07 -11.51 9.93
N LYS A 238 -8.90 -12.15 9.97
CA LYS A 238 -8.30 -12.67 11.18
C LYS A 238 -6.93 -12.03 11.41
N SER A 239 -6.69 -11.59 12.65
CA SER A 239 -5.41 -11.07 13.13
C SER A 239 -4.71 -12.11 13.99
N PHE A 240 -3.38 -12.09 13.98
CA PHE A 240 -2.52 -12.96 14.77
C PHE A 240 -1.42 -12.09 15.40
N SER A 241 -1.35 -12.08 16.74
CA SER A 241 -0.35 -11.34 17.51
C SER A 241 0.17 -12.18 18.68
N PRO A 242 1.41 -12.01 19.12
CA PRO A 242 1.93 -12.73 20.26
C PRO A 242 1.10 -12.46 21.53
N GLY A 243 0.79 -13.52 22.28
CA GLY A 243 0.11 -13.42 23.58
C GLY A 243 -1.38 -13.09 23.54
N LYS A 244 -1.98 -12.99 22.36
CA LYS A 244 -3.42 -12.83 22.18
C LYS A 244 -4.01 -14.11 21.59
N GLN A 245 -5.00 -14.70 22.23
CA GLN A 245 -5.61 -15.96 21.81
C GLN A 245 -7.11 -15.85 21.49
N ASP A 246 -7.79 -14.76 21.91
CA ASP A 246 -9.25 -14.65 21.81
C ASP A 246 -9.70 -13.46 20.97
N ASN A 247 -10.77 -13.69 20.18
CA ASN A 247 -11.55 -12.67 19.46
C ASN A 247 -10.79 -11.83 18.42
N GLU A 248 -9.83 -12.38 17.72
CA GLU A 248 -9.07 -11.71 16.68
C GLU A 248 -9.72 -11.84 15.29
N VAL A 249 -11.01 -12.13 15.22
CA VAL A 249 -11.77 -12.26 13.97
C VAL A 249 -12.74 -11.10 13.85
N VAL A 250 -12.72 -10.45 12.69
CA VAL A 250 -13.70 -9.45 12.30
C VAL A 250 -14.43 -9.93 11.06
N HIS A 251 -15.74 -9.78 11.04
CA HIS A 251 -16.56 -10.01 9.87
C HIS A 251 -17.54 -8.85 9.68
N ALA A 252 -17.83 -8.54 8.45
CA ALA A 252 -18.78 -7.50 8.08
C ALA A 252 -19.43 -7.83 6.73
N ALA A 253 -20.67 -7.43 6.56
CA ALA A 253 -21.34 -7.54 5.28
C ALA A 253 -22.34 -6.38 5.11
N ASN A 254 -22.51 -5.92 3.87
CA ASN A 254 -23.57 -5.01 3.48
C ASN A 254 -24.11 -5.39 2.10
N LEU A 255 -25.36 -5.07 1.85
CA LEU A 255 -26.04 -5.21 0.57
C LEU A 255 -26.83 -3.92 0.31
N GLN A 256 -26.76 -3.42 -0.91
CA GLN A 256 -27.42 -2.20 -1.37
C GLN A 256 -28.12 -2.45 -2.71
#